data_de993594332d92aefd160bb501cd83cd
#
_entry.id   de993594332d92aefd160bb501cd83cd
#
_cell.length_a   1.000
_cell.length_b   1.000
_cell.length_c   1.000
_cell.angle_alpha   90.00
_cell.angle_beta   90.00
_cell.angle_gamma   90.00
#
_symmetry.space_group_name_H-M   'P 1'
#
loop_
_entity.id
_entity.type
_entity.pdbx_description
1 polymer ?
#
loop_
_entity_poly.entity_id
_entity_poly.type
_entity_poly.pdbx_seq_one_letter_code
_entity_poly.pdbx_strand_id
1 'polypeptide(L)'
;ARERYSRAQETAGKLKTGGALAIGAATAGGYAAGRFLQPAIGFGKEMSRVQALTRIDKNSPQFKALREQALKLGSETQFTASDAASGQSFLAMAGFTPQAIQAALPGVLNMALAGGVELGETADIGSNILTQFNLTADQMDRVGDTLTAAFTRTNTDLRALGETMKYTGPVAAKLGISLEEAAAMAGMLANNGLRGSDAGTAMRASLSRLASPPKAAADALKELGVSVADARGKMRPMEDVLLDLYKATQKYGQVDQVSFFKDIAGEEAFVGLQTLVAAAGSGELQKLTRELQGARGEADRVAKVMADNLDGDLKNLDSAWEGLRIRISDLVDGPLRSVTQWLTRVLEKITSLAQAHPVLTRQLLIAGGALLAMTATIGSLSLVIGVLYGKLATLRLGFDILTRSMNVVRVLPALWGMVTGSVSLLGGAIGALFSP
;
A
#
# COMPACT_ATOMS: atom_id res chain seq x y z
N ALA A 1 33.78 -54.80 35.03
CA ALA A 1 33.32 -54.58 33.63
C ALA A 1 31.87 -54.16 33.57
N ARG A 2 30.93 -54.79 34.29
CA ARG A 2 29.48 -54.43 34.27
C ARG A 2 29.18 -53.02 34.78
N GLU A 3 29.84 -52.56 35.84
CA GLU A 3 29.64 -51.19 36.36
C GLU A 3 30.14 -50.09 35.41
N ARG A 4 31.21 -50.31 34.69
CA ARG A 4 31.71 -49.36 33.68
C ARG A 4 30.76 -49.28 32.48
N TYR A 5 30.13 -50.38 32.12
CA TYR A 5 29.16 -50.44 31.03
C TYR A 5 27.84 -49.74 31.38
N SER A 6 27.35 -49.91 32.64
CA SER A 6 26.14 -49.24 33.11
C SER A 6 26.31 -47.74 33.21
N ARG A 7 27.46 -47.26 33.71
CA ARG A 7 27.81 -45.82 33.75
C ARG A 7 27.96 -45.22 32.36
N ALA A 8 28.51 -45.96 31.41
CA ALA A 8 28.60 -45.52 30.03
C ALA A 8 27.24 -45.40 29.37
N GLN A 9 26.31 -46.37 29.62
CA GLN A 9 24.95 -46.29 29.14
C GLN A 9 24.13 -45.14 29.77
N GLU A 10 24.29 -44.92 31.06
CA GLU A 10 23.65 -43.79 31.76
C GLU A 10 24.13 -42.43 31.26
N THR A 11 25.43 -42.34 31.01
CA THR A 11 26.03 -41.09 30.43
C THR A 11 25.58 -40.92 28.99
N ALA A 12 25.49 -41.99 28.19
CA ALA A 12 24.97 -41.92 26.82
C ALA A 12 23.47 -41.59 26.79
N GLY A 13 22.68 -42.07 27.77
CA GLY A 13 21.28 -41.71 27.96
C GLY A 13 21.10 -40.20 28.29
N LYS A 14 21.90 -39.71 29.24
CA LYS A 14 21.90 -38.26 29.62
C LYS A 14 22.35 -37.37 28.45
N LEU A 15 23.31 -37.80 27.67
CA LEU A 15 23.73 -37.10 26.46
C LEU A 15 22.68 -37.08 25.35
N LYS A 16 21.97 -38.20 25.17
CA LYS A 16 20.85 -38.30 24.19
C LYS A 16 19.67 -37.40 24.58
N THR A 17 19.22 -37.45 25.82
CA THR A 17 18.12 -36.60 26.31
C THR A 17 18.52 -35.12 26.39
N GLY A 18 19.71 -34.80 26.85
CA GLY A 18 20.23 -33.43 26.84
C GLY A 18 20.41 -32.87 25.44
N GLY A 19 20.89 -33.68 24.49
CA GLY A 19 21.01 -33.29 23.07
C GLY A 19 19.67 -33.09 22.38
N ALA A 20 18.68 -33.96 22.64
CA ALA A 20 17.34 -33.82 22.08
C ALA A 20 16.61 -32.57 22.61
N LEU A 21 16.75 -32.29 23.93
CA LEU A 21 16.19 -31.06 24.50
C LEU A 21 16.89 -29.80 23.98
N ALA A 22 18.21 -29.84 23.78
CA ALA A 22 18.95 -28.72 23.21
C ALA A 22 18.59 -28.47 21.75
N ILE A 23 18.40 -29.52 20.95
CA ILE A 23 17.94 -29.40 19.55
C ILE A 23 16.49 -28.90 19.49
N GLY A 24 15.60 -29.40 20.35
CA GLY A 24 14.21 -28.94 20.45
C GLY A 24 14.13 -27.47 20.85
N ALA A 25 14.89 -27.06 21.84
CA ALA A 25 14.96 -25.65 22.27
C ALA A 25 15.60 -24.74 21.19
N ALA A 26 16.61 -25.23 20.49
CA ALA A 26 17.27 -24.49 19.41
C ALA A 26 16.37 -24.32 18.17
N THR A 27 15.62 -25.38 17.81
CA THR A 27 14.66 -25.32 16.68
C THR A 27 13.45 -24.46 17.02
N ALA A 28 12.88 -24.59 18.22
CA ALA A 28 11.77 -23.75 18.67
C ALA A 28 12.19 -22.26 18.81
N GLY A 29 13.37 -21.98 19.36
CA GLY A 29 13.94 -20.64 19.48
C GLY A 29 14.26 -20.04 18.10
N GLY A 30 14.81 -20.83 17.18
CA GLY A 30 15.09 -20.41 15.80
C GLY A 30 13.81 -20.09 15.02
N TYR A 31 12.77 -20.91 15.18
CA TYR A 31 11.46 -20.67 14.56
C TYR A 31 10.80 -19.40 15.11
N ALA A 32 10.83 -19.21 16.44
CA ALA A 32 10.28 -18.01 17.07
C ALA A 32 11.04 -16.73 16.66
N ALA A 33 12.38 -16.79 16.63
CA ALA A 33 13.21 -15.69 16.15
C ALA A 33 12.96 -15.38 14.66
N GLY A 34 12.81 -16.41 13.81
CA GLY A 34 12.45 -16.25 12.40
C GLY A 34 11.11 -15.54 12.24
N ARG A 35 10.08 -15.96 12.95
CA ARG A 35 8.76 -15.29 12.93
C ARG A 35 8.82 -13.85 13.46
N PHE A 36 9.64 -13.59 14.47
CA PHE A 36 9.84 -12.23 15.00
C PHE A 36 10.50 -11.33 13.96
N LEU A 37 11.47 -11.83 13.20
CA LEU A 37 12.22 -11.06 12.20
C LEU A 37 11.48 -10.96 10.84
N GLN A 38 10.46 -11.76 10.61
CA GLN A 38 9.75 -11.80 9.33
C GLN A 38 9.32 -10.44 8.78
N PRO A 39 8.71 -9.52 9.57
CA PRO A 39 8.37 -8.19 9.08
C PRO A 39 9.57 -7.35 8.68
N ALA A 40 10.67 -7.43 9.42
CA ALA A 40 11.89 -6.70 9.05
C ALA A 40 12.49 -7.20 7.73
N ILE A 41 12.42 -8.52 7.49
CA ILE A 41 12.84 -9.13 6.22
C ILE A 41 11.92 -8.64 5.08
N GLY A 42 10.59 -8.64 5.29
CA GLY A 42 9.60 -8.11 4.34
C GLY A 42 9.84 -6.64 4.02
N PHE A 43 9.93 -5.81 5.04
CA PHE A 43 10.22 -4.39 4.90
C PHE A 43 11.56 -4.13 4.19
N GLY A 44 12.62 -4.86 4.58
CA GLY A 44 13.92 -4.77 3.92
C GLY A 44 13.89 -5.13 2.43
N LYS A 45 13.05 -6.13 2.05
CA LYS A 45 12.81 -6.51 0.66
C LYS A 45 12.13 -5.38 -0.11
N GLU A 46 11.04 -4.79 0.42
CA GLU A 46 10.34 -3.69 -0.22
C GLU A 46 11.24 -2.44 -0.33
N MET A 47 11.99 -2.11 0.71
CA MET A 47 12.98 -1.02 0.64
C MET A 47 14.09 -1.26 -0.39
N SER A 48 14.51 -2.51 -0.58
CA SER A 48 15.47 -2.84 -1.65
C SER A 48 14.85 -2.66 -3.04
N ARG A 49 13.55 -2.93 -3.19
CA ARG A 49 12.79 -2.66 -4.41
C ARG A 49 12.68 -1.16 -4.68
N VAL A 50 12.36 -0.35 -3.67
CA VAL A 50 12.37 1.13 -3.75
C VAL A 50 13.74 1.61 -4.21
N GLN A 51 14.82 1.11 -3.60
CA GLN A 51 16.20 1.44 -3.99
C GLN A 51 16.48 1.15 -5.47
N ALA A 52 16.12 -0.05 -5.91
CA ALA A 52 16.37 -0.48 -7.29
C ALA A 52 15.61 0.38 -8.31
N LEU A 53 14.34 0.70 -8.02
CA LEU A 53 13.49 1.49 -8.91
C LEU A 53 13.88 2.96 -8.95
N THR A 54 14.24 3.55 -7.81
CA THR A 54 14.68 4.95 -7.72
C THR A 54 16.15 5.15 -8.10
N ARG A 55 16.92 4.07 -8.19
CA ARG A 55 18.37 4.06 -8.52
C ARG A 55 19.24 4.90 -7.58
N ILE A 56 18.78 5.12 -6.34
CA ILE A 56 19.52 5.88 -5.34
C ILE A 56 20.42 4.98 -4.50
N ASP A 57 21.50 5.53 -3.93
CA ASP A 57 22.37 4.79 -3.03
C ASP A 57 21.68 4.51 -1.69
N LYS A 58 21.89 3.31 -1.14
CA LYS A 58 21.32 2.88 0.15
C LYS A 58 21.70 3.79 1.32
N ASN A 59 22.89 4.41 1.26
CA ASN A 59 23.38 5.28 2.31
C ASN A 59 23.00 6.75 2.09
N SER A 60 22.37 7.08 0.96
CA SER A 60 21.96 8.44 0.62
C SER A 60 20.93 9.00 1.60
N PRO A 61 20.92 10.33 1.83
CA PRO A 61 19.89 10.98 2.64
C PRO A 61 18.48 10.74 2.11
N GLN A 62 18.30 10.66 0.77
CA GLN A 62 17.02 10.41 0.12
C GLN A 62 16.47 9.03 0.46
N PHE A 63 17.32 7.97 0.42
CA PHE A 63 16.89 6.64 0.78
C PHE A 63 16.50 6.54 2.26
N LYS A 64 17.31 7.18 3.13
CA LYS A 64 17.00 7.23 4.57
C LYS A 64 15.67 7.94 4.82
N ALA A 65 15.40 9.04 4.13
CA ALA A 65 14.15 9.78 4.26
C ALA A 65 12.92 8.95 3.80
N LEU A 66 13.03 8.21 2.68
CA LEU A 66 11.98 7.29 2.24
C LEU A 66 11.73 6.19 3.28
N ARG A 67 12.81 5.60 3.82
CA ARG A 67 12.71 4.56 4.85
C ARG A 67 12.04 5.06 6.13
N GLU A 68 12.45 6.23 6.62
CA GLU A 68 11.83 6.84 7.80
C GLU A 68 10.36 7.21 7.56
N GLN A 69 10.03 7.71 6.37
CA GLN A 69 8.63 7.98 6.00
C GLN A 69 7.79 6.69 6.04
N ALA A 70 8.28 5.59 5.46
CA ALA A 70 7.56 4.33 5.48
C ALA A 70 7.33 3.81 6.91
N LEU A 71 8.34 3.90 7.79
CA LEU A 71 8.21 3.54 9.20
C LEU A 71 7.24 4.45 9.95
N LYS A 72 7.26 5.76 9.67
CA LYS A 72 6.37 6.73 10.28
C LYS A 72 4.92 6.46 9.86
N LEU A 73 4.66 6.38 8.58
CA LEU A 73 3.31 6.14 8.06
C LEU A 73 2.77 4.78 8.50
N GLY A 74 3.64 3.75 8.57
CA GLY A 74 3.30 2.45 9.15
C GLY A 74 2.93 2.49 10.62
N SER A 75 3.39 3.49 11.39
CA SER A 75 3.03 3.64 12.81
C SER A 75 1.85 4.60 13.05
N GLU A 76 1.49 5.43 12.07
CA GLU A 76 0.46 6.47 12.18
C GLU A 76 -0.83 6.12 11.40
N THR A 77 -0.82 5.04 10.60
CA THR A 77 -1.97 4.62 9.77
C THR A 77 -2.26 3.13 9.96
N GLN A 78 -3.35 2.66 9.36
CA GLN A 78 -3.68 1.22 9.32
C GLN A 78 -2.79 0.40 8.39
N PHE A 79 -1.95 1.05 7.60
CA PHE A 79 -0.96 0.37 6.76
C PHE A 79 0.27 0.03 7.58
N THR A 80 0.90 -1.09 7.27
CA THR A 80 2.20 -1.45 7.85
C THR A 80 3.33 -0.63 7.21
N ALA A 81 4.51 -0.65 7.84
CA ALA A 81 5.70 -0.05 7.22
C ALA A 81 6.04 -0.71 5.88
N SER A 82 5.79 -2.02 5.77
CA SER A 82 5.98 -2.79 4.53
C SER A 82 5.00 -2.34 3.44
N ASP A 83 3.73 -2.06 3.79
CA ASP A 83 2.73 -1.53 2.85
C ASP A 83 3.13 -0.14 2.37
N ALA A 84 3.55 0.75 3.26
CA ALA A 84 4.03 2.08 2.91
C ALA A 84 5.24 2.02 1.97
N ALA A 85 6.21 1.13 2.22
CA ALA A 85 7.34 0.90 1.34
C ALA A 85 6.91 0.32 -0.02
N SER A 86 5.90 -0.55 -0.04
CA SER A 86 5.29 -1.04 -1.29
C SER A 86 4.65 0.11 -2.08
N GLY A 87 3.90 0.99 -1.42
CA GLY A 87 3.36 2.23 -2.03
C GLY A 87 4.45 3.10 -2.66
N GLN A 88 5.59 3.28 -1.96
CA GLN A 88 6.76 3.97 -2.52
C GLN A 88 7.28 3.27 -3.79
N SER A 89 7.29 1.93 -3.80
CA SER A 89 7.71 1.15 -4.98
C SER A 89 6.78 1.38 -6.17
N PHE A 90 5.47 1.45 -5.97
CA PHE A 90 4.51 1.73 -7.04
C PHE A 90 4.70 3.14 -7.62
N LEU A 91 4.86 4.16 -6.77
CA LEU A 91 5.15 5.52 -7.22
C LEU A 91 6.50 5.61 -7.95
N ALA A 92 7.52 4.88 -7.49
CA ALA A 92 8.81 4.79 -8.19
C ALA A 92 8.67 4.15 -9.58
N MET A 93 7.84 3.11 -9.74
CA MET A 93 7.52 2.53 -11.06
C MET A 93 6.79 3.52 -11.97
N ALA A 94 5.96 4.39 -11.42
CA ALA A 94 5.35 5.49 -12.15
C ALA A 94 6.32 6.63 -12.51
N GLY A 95 7.62 6.49 -12.17
CA GLY A 95 8.66 7.44 -12.53
C GLY A 95 8.85 8.59 -11.55
N PHE A 96 8.26 8.53 -10.37
CA PHE A 96 8.38 9.59 -9.36
C PHE A 96 9.79 9.63 -8.77
N THR A 97 10.32 10.84 -8.60
CA THR A 97 11.57 11.07 -7.86
C THR A 97 11.37 10.76 -6.36
N PRO A 98 12.45 10.53 -5.59
CA PRO A 98 12.32 10.31 -4.14
C PRO A 98 11.53 11.40 -3.40
N GLN A 99 11.69 12.66 -3.78
CA GLN A 99 10.95 13.79 -3.22
C GLN A 99 9.47 13.75 -3.60
N ALA A 100 9.18 13.44 -4.88
CA ALA A 100 7.81 13.28 -5.37
C ALA A 100 7.09 12.11 -4.68
N ILE A 101 7.79 11.00 -4.44
CA ILE A 101 7.26 9.84 -3.69
C ILE A 101 6.89 10.26 -2.27
N GLN A 102 7.77 11.00 -1.58
CA GLN A 102 7.49 11.47 -0.22
C GLN A 102 6.27 12.41 -0.17
N ALA A 103 6.12 13.26 -1.16
CA ALA A 103 5.00 14.19 -1.23
C ALA A 103 3.67 13.48 -1.54
N ALA A 104 3.67 12.49 -2.45
CA ALA A 104 2.46 11.84 -2.92
C ALA A 104 1.95 10.71 -2.02
N LEU A 105 2.84 10.00 -1.32
CA LEU A 105 2.47 8.78 -0.59
C LEU A 105 1.35 8.98 0.44
N PRO A 106 1.32 10.04 1.28
CA PRO A 106 0.23 10.24 2.23
C PRO A 106 -1.15 10.29 1.56
N GLY A 107 -1.27 11.04 0.46
CA GLY A 107 -2.52 11.14 -0.31
C GLY A 107 -2.95 9.81 -0.93
N VAL A 108 -1.99 9.01 -1.41
CA VAL A 108 -2.28 7.64 -1.90
C VAL A 108 -2.81 6.75 -0.79
N LEU A 109 -2.22 6.78 0.41
CA LEU A 109 -2.68 5.99 1.55
C LEU A 109 -4.11 6.38 1.98
N ASN A 110 -4.37 7.68 2.10
CA ASN A 110 -5.71 8.18 2.45
C ASN A 110 -6.75 7.79 1.40
N MET A 111 -6.44 7.94 0.11
CA MET A 111 -7.31 7.57 -1.00
C MET A 111 -7.56 6.05 -1.04
N ALA A 112 -6.55 5.23 -0.75
CA ALA A 112 -6.68 3.77 -0.69
C ALA A 112 -7.62 3.34 0.44
N LEU A 113 -7.46 3.92 1.64
CA LEU A 113 -8.33 3.65 2.78
C LEU A 113 -9.77 4.12 2.51
N ALA A 114 -9.93 5.35 2.04
CA ALA A 114 -11.25 5.92 1.77
C ALA A 114 -12.01 5.15 0.69
N GLY A 115 -11.31 4.68 -0.36
CA GLY A 115 -11.89 3.96 -1.48
C GLY A 115 -11.96 2.43 -1.30
N GLY A 116 -11.33 1.87 -0.26
CA GLY A 116 -11.25 0.42 -0.06
C GLY A 116 -10.53 -0.31 -1.20
N VAL A 117 -9.54 0.33 -1.83
CA VAL A 117 -8.82 -0.18 -3.00
C VAL A 117 -7.37 -0.50 -2.61
N GLU A 118 -6.81 -1.53 -3.22
CA GLU A 118 -5.41 -1.93 -3.06
C GLU A 118 -4.45 -0.77 -3.34
N LEU A 119 -3.38 -0.68 -2.53
CA LEU A 119 -2.46 0.45 -2.56
C LEU A 119 -1.76 0.62 -3.92
N GLY A 120 -1.40 -0.48 -4.58
CA GLY A 120 -0.78 -0.45 -5.91
C GLY A 120 -1.71 0.12 -6.98
N GLU A 121 -2.96 -0.32 -7.00
CA GLU A 121 -3.99 0.17 -7.92
C GLU A 121 -4.31 1.65 -7.65
N THR A 122 -4.39 2.03 -6.36
CA THR A 122 -4.63 3.42 -5.98
C THR A 122 -3.47 4.34 -6.40
N ALA A 123 -2.23 3.88 -6.25
CA ALA A 123 -1.06 4.62 -6.70
C ALA A 123 -1.05 4.80 -8.23
N ASP A 124 -1.46 3.77 -8.98
CA ASP A 124 -1.61 3.85 -10.44
C ASP A 124 -2.69 4.86 -10.84
N ILE A 125 -3.88 4.79 -10.25
CA ILE A 125 -4.96 5.75 -10.48
C ILE A 125 -4.48 7.18 -10.21
N GLY A 126 -3.92 7.43 -9.02
CA GLY A 126 -3.49 8.76 -8.60
C GLY A 126 -2.36 9.32 -9.46
N SER A 127 -1.33 8.53 -9.76
CA SER A 127 -0.20 8.96 -10.59
C SER A 127 -0.59 9.24 -12.03
N ASN A 128 -1.48 8.44 -12.60
CA ASN A 128 -2.03 8.68 -13.95
C ASN A 128 -2.81 10.00 -14.00
N ILE A 129 -3.67 10.26 -13.01
CA ILE A 129 -4.44 11.52 -12.95
C ILE A 129 -3.52 12.73 -12.77
N LEU A 130 -2.50 12.67 -11.88
CA LEU A 130 -1.51 13.73 -11.76
C LEU A 130 -0.86 14.05 -13.12
N THR A 131 -0.44 13.00 -13.83
CA THR A 131 0.20 13.16 -15.15
C THR A 131 -0.76 13.74 -16.19
N GLN A 132 -1.99 13.23 -16.26
CA GLN A 132 -3.00 13.68 -17.23
C GLN A 132 -3.37 15.15 -17.07
N PHE A 133 -3.54 15.59 -15.82
CA PHE A 133 -3.90 16.98 -15.50
C PHE A 133 -2.70 17.89 -15.26
N ASN A 134 -1.48 17.41 -15.53
CA ASN A 134 -0.22 18.15 -15.33
C ASN A 134 -0.09 18.73 -13.90
N LEU A 135 -0.48 17.92 -12.91
CA LEU A 135 -0.39 18.23 -11.50
C LEU A 135 0.94 17.76 -10.92
N THR A 136 1.44 18.45 -9.89
CA THR A 136 2.66 18.06 -9.19
C THR A 136 2.37 17.02 -8.10
N ALA A 137 3.39 16.28 -7.68
CA ALA A 137 3.24 15.18 -6.72
C ALA A 137 2.63 15.60 -5.36
N ASP A 138 2.88 16.84 -4.92
CA ASP A 138 2.29 17.44 -3.73
C ASP A 138 0.78 17.71 -3.85
N GLN A 139 0.23 17.62 -5.06
CA GLN A 139 -1.22 17.70 -5.31
C GLN A 139 -1.93 16.33 -5.26
N MET A 140 -1.26 15.27 -4.82
CA MET A 140 -1.88 13.95 -4.67
C MET A 140 -3.04 13.97 -3.67
N ASP A 141 -2.93 14.75 -2.60
CA ASP A 141 -4.03 14.95 -1.65
C ASP A 141 -5.26 15.56 -2.35
N ARG A 142 -5.07 16.54 -3.25
CA ARG A 142 -6.17 17.10 -4.05
C ARG A 142 -6.82 16.06 -4.94
N VAL A 143 -6.03 15.18 -5.56
CA VAL A 143 -6.57 14.07 -6.36
C VAL A 143 -7.39 13.15 -5.48
N GLY A 144 -6.86 12.72 -4.34
CA GLY A 144 -7.54 11.87 -3.38
C GLY A 144 -8.83 12.50 -2.85
N ASP A 145 -8.78 13.76 -2.47
CA ASP A 145 -9.93 14.53 -1.97
C ASP A 145 -11.04 14.64 -3.01
N THR A 146 -10.68 15.00 -4.25
CA THR A 146 -11.63 15.14 -5.36
C THR A 146 -12.33 13.82 -5.68
N LEU A 147 -11.55 12.72 -5.81
CA LEU A 147 -12.14 11.41 -6.12
C LEU A 147 -12.97 10.88 -4.95
N THR A 148 -12.50 11.05 -3.71
CA THR A 148 -13.24 10.65 -2.51
C THR A 148 -14.55 11.42 -2.40
N ALA A 149 -14.53 12.72 -2.61
CA ALA A 149 -15.73 13.52 -2.62
C ALA A 149 -16.69 13.11 -3.75
N ALA A 150 -16.18 12.72 -4.91
CA ALA A 150 -17.01 12.26 -6.02
C ALA A 150 -17.72 10.95 -5.68
N PHE A 151 -16.99 9.90 -5.26
CA PHE A 151 -17.63 8.60 -5.01
C PHE A 151 -18.48 8.57 -3.73
N THR A 152 -18.25 9.48 -2.78
CA THR A 152 -19.12 9.57 -1.59
C THR A 152 -20.43 10.33 -1.85
N ARG A 153 -20.54 11.05 -2.97
CA ARG A 153 -21.70 11.88 -3.34
C ARG A 153 -22.44 11.39 -4.58
N THR A 154 -21.89 10.39 -5.28
CA THR A 154 -22.49 9.84 -6.50
C THR A 154 -22.44 8.32 -6.50
N ASN A 155 -23.19 7.68 -7.40
CA ASN A 155 -23.31 6.23 -7.47
C ASN A 155 -22.11 5.59 -8.21
N THR A 156 -20.90 5.77 -7.68
CA THR A 156 -19.65 5.24 -8.26
C THR A 156 -18.68 4.81 -7.16
N ASP A 157 -17.52 4.34 -7.54
CA ASP A 157 -16.41 3.97 -6.66
C ASP A 157 -15.08 4.47 -7.23
N LEU A 158 -13.99 4.33 -6.46
CA LEU A 158 -12.66 4.80 -6.85
C LEU A 158 -12.15 4.12 -8.13
N ARG A 159 -12.40 2.82 -8.31
CA ARG A 159 -11.98 2.07 -9.51
C ARG A 159 -12.70 2.57 -10.75
N ALA A 160 -14.01 2.70 -10.67
CA ALA A 160 -14.83 3.19 -11.78
C ALA A 160 -14.45 4.62 -12.17
N LEU A 161 -14.18 5.51 -11.18
CA LEU A 161 -13.67 6.85 -11.46
C LEU A 161 -12.29 6.82 -12.12
N GLY A 162 -11.37 6.00 -11.60
CA GLY A 162 -10.05 5.81 -12.18
C GLY A 162 -10.11 5.33 -13.62
N GLU A 163 -10.97 4.35 -13.91
CA GLU A 163 -11.19 3.84 -15.26
C GLU A 163 -11.81 4.92 -16.17
N THR A 164 -12.79 5.70 -15.70
CA THR A 164 -13.36 6.82 -16.45
C THR A 164 -12.29 7.85 -16.80
N MET A 165 -11.45 8.24 -15.82
CA MET A 165 -10.38 9.23 -16.00
C MET A 165 -9.31 8.74 -16.97
N LYS A 166 -9.00 7.45 -16.99
CA LYS A 166 -8.05 6.85 -17.94
C LYS A 166 -8.43 7.16 -19.40
N TYR A 167 -9.70 7.13 -19.73
CA TYR A 167 -10.18 7.43 -21.07
C TYR A 167 -10.37 8.93 -21.31
N THR A 168 -10.79 9.69 -20.34
CA THR A 168 -11.24 11.08 -20.48
C THR A 168 -10.18 12.09 -20.09
N GLY A 169 -9.37 11.79 -19.08
CA GLY A 169 -8.43 12.74 -18.45
C GLY A 169 -7.54 13.49 -19.43
N PRO A 170 -6.86 12.82 -20.38
CA PRO A 170 -6.01 13.51 -21.35
C PRO A 170 -6.75 14.52 -22.23
N VAL A 171 -8.00 14.21 -22.61
CA VAL A 171 -8.84 15.10 -23.44
C VAL A 171 -9.38 16.25 -22.60
N ALA A 172 -9.91 15.96 -21.42
CA ALA A 172 -10.44 16.96 -20.50
C ALA A 172 -9.38 18.01 -20.13
N ALA A 173 -8.21 17.55 -19.71
CA ALA A 173 -7.10 18.43 -19.36
C ALA A 173 -6.66 19.32 -20.53
N LYS A 174 -6.56 18.77 -21.74
CA LYS A 174 -6.20 19.51 -22.94
C LYS A 174 -7.23 20.59 -23.30
N LEU A 175 -8.49 20.36 -23.01
CA LEU A 175 -9.58 21.31 -23.22
C LEU A 175 -9.70 22.35 -22.07
N GLY A 176 -8.89 22.22 -21.04
CA GLY A 176 -8.89 23.13 -19.89
C GLY A 176 -9.97 22.83 -18.84
N ILE A 177 -10.59 21.65 -18.93
CA ILE A 177 -11.52 21.15 -17.92
C ILE A 177 -10.72 20.73 -16.68
N SER A 178 -11.12 21.19 -15.51
CA SER A 178 -10.44 20.86 -14.26
C SER A 178 -10.66 19.40 -13.84
N LEU A 179 -9.82 18.91 -12.94
CA LEU A 179 -9.99 17.57 -12.35
C LEU A 179 -11.36 17.44 -11.68
N GLU A 180 -11.77 18.45 -10.93
CA GLU A 180 -13.02 18.48 -10.19
C GLU A 180 -14.24 18.48 -11.13
N GLU A 181 -14.19 19.25 -12.20
CA GLU A 181 -15.26 19.27 -13.21
C GLU A 181 -15.34 17.93 -13.94
N ALA A 182 -14.21 17.35 -14.34
CA ALA A 182 -14.17 16.03 -14.96
C ALA A 182 -14.70 14.92 -14.04
N ALA A 183 -14.33 14.97 -12.74
CA ALA A 183 -14.85 14.03 -11.73
C ALA A 183 -16.35 14.22 -11.49
N ALA A 184 -16.85 15.47 -11.48
CA ALA A 184 -18.27 15.75 -11.37
C ALA A 184 -19.05 15.22 -12.57
N MET A 185 -18.55 15.42 -13.79
CA MET A 185 -19.15 14.85 -15.01
C MET A 185 -19.21 13.32 -14.93
N ALA A 186 -18.12 12.67 -14.53
CA ALA A 186 -18.08 11.22 -14.33
C ALA A 186 -19.11 10.74 -13.30
N GLY A 187 -19.24 11.47 -12.18
CA GLY A 187 -20.24 11.21 -11.15
C GLY A 187 -21.68 11.34 -11.65
N MET A 188 -21.97 12.37 -12.45
CA MET A 188 -23.31 12.55 -13.05
C MET A 188 -23.67 11.41 -14.00
N LEU A 189 -22.72 10.95 -14.81
CA LEU A 189 -22.90 9.76 -15.66
C LEU A 189 -23.15 8.51 -14.81
N ALA A 190 -22.41 8.33 -13.77
CA ALA A 190 -22.53 7.18 -12.86
C ALA A 190 -23.89 7.12 -12.15
N ASN A 191 -24.47 8.26 -11.78
CA ASN A 191 -25.82 8.35 -11.22
C ASN A 191 -26.88 7.83 -12.23
N ASN A 192 -26.60 7.91 -13.52
CA ASN A 192 -27.46 7.41 -14.59
C ASN A 192 -27.02 6.02 -15.13
N GLY A 193 -26.15 5.33 -14.41
CA GLY A 193 -25.73 3.96 -14.71
C GLY A 193 -24.53 3.83 -15.66
N LEU A 194 -23.99 4.92 -16.21
CA LEU A 194 -22.79 4.93 -17.03
C LEU A 194 -21.56 5.06 -16.14
N ARG A 195 -20.74 4.01 -16.04
CA ARG A 195 -19.56 3.94 -15.14
C ARG A 195 -18.34 3.42 -15.86
N GLY A 196 -17.16 3.66 -15.28
CA GLY A 196 -15.92 3.09 -15.77
C GLY A 196 -15.64 3.42 -17.23
N SER A 197 -15.34 2.43 -18.04
CA SER A 197 -15.03 2.57 -19.47
C SER A 197 -16.15 3.17 -20.28
N ASP A 198 -17.41 2.88 -19.94
CA ASP A 198 -18.58 3.38 -20.70
C ASP A 198 -18.73 4.89 -20.50
N ALA A 199 -18.65 5.37 -19.24
CA ALA A 199 -18.62 6.79 -18.93
C ALA A 199 -17.42 7.48 -19.60
N GLY A 200 -16.23 6.87 -19.48
CA GLY A 200 -15.01 7.40 -20.07
C GLY A 200 -15.08 7.52 -21.59
N THR A 201 -15.63 6.51 -22.26
CA THR A 201 -15.80 6.52 -23.72
C THR A 201 -16.82 7.58 -24.15
N ALA A 202 -17.97 7.65 -23.47
CA ALA A 202 -19.01 8.63 -23.77
C ALA A 202 -18.52 10.07 -23.53
N MET A 203 -17.82 10.33 -22.41
CA MET A 203 -17.22 11.64 -22.14
C MET A 203 -16.17 12.00 -23.18
N ARG A 204 -15.22 11.11 -23.44
CA ARG A 204 -14.17 11.36 -24.44
C ARG A 204 -14.74 11.68 -25.81
N ALA A 205 -15.70 10.88 -26.27
CA ALA A 205 -16.34 11.09 -27.58
C ALA A 205 -17.07 12.43 -27.61
N SER A 206 -17.89 12.75 -26.61
CA SER A 206 -18.61 14.01 -26.51
C SER A 206 -17.67 15.22 -26.50
N LEU A 207 -16.65 15.20 -25.64
CA LEU A 207 -15.67 16.28 -25.53
C LEU A 207 -14.86 16.48 -26.83
N SER A 208 -14.44 15.39 -27.47
CA SER A 208 -13.68 15.45 -28.72
C SER A 208 -14.52 16.01 -29.86
N ARG A 209 -15.80 15.60 -29.95
CA ARG A 209 -16.72 16.06 -31.04
C ARG A 209 -17.21 17.50 -30.77
N LEU A 210 -17.32 17.94 -29.53
CA LEU A 210 -17.57 19.35 -29.20
C LEU A 210 -16.37 20.23 -29.56
N ALA A 211 -15.15 19.75 -29.28
CA ALA A 211 -13.92 20.50 -29.56
C ALA A 211 -13.56 20.57 -31.06
N SER A 212 -13.88 19.51 -31.82
CA SER A 212 -13.65 19.40 -33.27
C SER A 212 -14.85 18.74 -33.93
N PRO A 213 -15.95 19.49 -34.15
CA PRO A 213 -17.21 18.91 -34.58
C PRO A 213 -17.13 18.44 -36.03
N PRO A 214 -17.52 17.18 -36.33
CA PRO A 214 -17.84 16.74 -37.68
C PRO A 214 -18.98 17.57 -38.26
N LYS A 215 -19.19 17.47 -39.58
CA LYS A 215 -20.19 18.31 -40.26
C LYS A 215 -21.58 18.25 -39.62
N ALA A 216 -22.11 17.06 -39.33
CA ALA A 216 -23.42 16.91 -38.68
C ALA A 216 -23.47 17.62 -37.31
N ALA A 217 -22.41 17.43 -36.46
CA ALA A 217 -22.32 18.11 -35.18
C ALA A 217 -22.22 19.63 -35.33
N ALA A 218 -21.44 20.13 -36.29
CA ALA A 218 -21.29 21.56 -36.54
C ALA A 218 -22.62 22.18 -37.03
N ASP A 219 -23.35 21.51 -37.91
CA ASP A 219 -24.65 21.94 -38.40
C ASP A 219 -25.69 21.96 -37.27
N ALA A 220 -25.73 20.94 -36.43
CA ALA A 220 -26.58 20.85 -35.24
C ALA A 220 -26.29 21.95 -34.20
N LEU A 221 -25.02 22.19 -33.87
CA LEU A 221 -24.62 23.26 -32.98
C LEU A 221 -24.98 24.65 -33.51
N LYS A 222 -24.84 24.85 -34.83
CA LYS A 222 -25.22 26.09 -35.50
C LYS A 222 -26.72 26.32 -35.47
N GLU A 223 -27.54 25.28 -35.74
CA GLU A 223 -29.00 25.34 -35.67
C GLU A 223 -29.47 25.66 -34.25
N LEU A 224 -28.85 25.03 -33.23
CA LEU A 224 -29.13 25.31 -31.83
C LEU A 224 -28.61 26.67 -31.38
N GLY A 225 -27.77 27.34 -32.17
CA GLY A 225 -27.15 28.63 -31.79
C GLY A 225 -26.13 28.52 -30.66
N VAL A 226 -25.52 27.34 -30.46
CA VAL A 226 -24.57 27.07 -29.38
C VAL A 226 -23.14 27.19 -29.89
N SER A 227 -22.35 28.08 -29.29
CA SER A 227 -20.91 28.21 -29.52
C SER A 227 -20.12 27.46 -28.48
N VAL A 228 -19.23 26.58 -28.91
CA VAL A 228 -18.32 25.81 -28.01
C VAL A 228 -17.02 26.54 -27.72
N ALA A 229 -16.67 27.56 -28.56
CA ALA A 229 -15.47 28.35 -28.40
C ALA A 229 -15.78 29.83 -28.17
N ASP A 230 -14.89 30.54 -27.52
CA ASP A 230 -14.92 31.99 -27.36
C ASP A 230 -14.43 32.70 -28.64
N ALA A 231 -14.45 34.00 -28.63
CA ALA A 231 -14.01 34.83 -29.77
C ALA A 231 -12.51 34.67 -30.13
N ARG A 232 -11.73 34.05 -29.25
CA ARG A 232 -10.29 33.76 -29.45
C ARG A 232 -10.07 32.30 -29.91
N GLY A 233 -11.13 31.51 -30.11
CA GLY A 233 -11.04 30.10 -30.45
C GLY A 233 -10.68 29.18 -29.27
N LYS A 234 -10.69 29.68 -28.04
CA LYS A 234 -10.48 28.88 -26.85
C LYS A 234 -11.80 28.22 -26.43
N MET A 235 -11.74 26.96 -26.01
CA MET A 235 -12.90 26.26 -25.46
C MET A 235 -13.51 27.06 -24.30
N ARG A 236 -14.83 27.24 -24.35
CA ARG A 236 -15.60 27.83 -23.23
C ARG A 236 -15.67 26.84 -22.08
N PRO A 237 -15.91 27.30 -20.82
CA PRO A 237 -16.19 26.38 -19.72
C PRO A 237 -17.24 25.34 -20.13
N MET A 238 -16.94 24.06 -19.89
CA MET A 238 -17.80 22.98 -20.37
C MET A 238 -19.20 23.05 -19.75
N GLU A 239 -19.29 23.41 -18.49
CA GLU A 239 -20.57 23.63 -17.80
C GLU A 239 -21.46 24.65 -18.52
N ASP A 240 -20.87 25.74 -19.05
CA ASP A 240 -21.61 26.77 -19.79
C ASP A 240 -22.08 26.24 -21.14
N VAL A 241 -21.23 25.48 -21.86
CA VAL A 241 -21.58 24.86 -23.13
C VAL A 241 -22.72 23.87 -22.95
N LEU A 242 -22.65 23.00 -21.94
CA LEU A 242 -23.70 22.03 -21.62
C LEU A 242 -25.01 22.72 -21.22
N LEU A 243 -24.94 23.80 -20.45
CA LEU A 243 -26.10 24.60 -20.06
C LEU A 243 -26.76 25.29 -21.24
N ASP A 244 -25.96 25.82 -22.19
CA ASP A 244 -26.48 26.42 -23.40
C ASP A 244 -27.13 25.37 -24.32
N LEU A 245 -26.53 24.16 -24.41
CA LEU A 245 -27.16 23.02 -25.10
C LEU A 245 -28.51 22.65 -24.47
N TYR A 246 -28.57 22.63 -23.14
CA TYR A 246 -29.84 22.38 -22.44
C TYR A 246 -30.89 23.40 -22.82
N LYS A 247 -30.60 24.69 -22.68
CA LYS A 247 -31.53 25.79 -22.98
C LYS A 247 -31.97 25.79 -24.44
N ALA A 248 -31.07 25.48 -25.36
CA ALA A 248 -31.35 25.46 -26.77
C ALA A 248 -32.27 24.26 -27.17
N THR A 249 -31.96 23.07 -26.64
CA THR A 249 -32.71 21.86 -26.95
C THR A 249 -34.12 21.84 -26.34
N GLN A 250 -34.37 22.54 -25.21
CA GLN A 250 -35.70 22.63 -24.60
C GLN A 250 -36.76 23.25 -25.51
N LYS A 251 -36.37 23.93 -26.59
CA LYS A 251 -37.29 24.52 -27.60
C LYS A 251 -37.85 23.50 -28.58
N TYR A 252 -37.31 22.29 -28.59
CA TYR A 252 -37.60 21.21 -29.52
C TYR A 252 -38.32 20.05 -28.86
N GLY A 253 -39.05 19.25 -29.64
CA GLY A 253 -39.66 18.03 -29.16
C GLY A 253 -38.63 16.96 -28.77
N GLN A 254 -39.04 15.98 -27.99
CA GLN A 254 -38.14 14.92 -27.49
C GLN A 254 -37.40 14.16 -28.60
N VAL A 255 -38.08 13.91 -29.74
CA VAL A 255 -37.49 13.20 -30.89
C VAL A 255 -36.36 14.03 -31.50
N ASP A 256 -36.59 15.33 -31.71
CA ASP A 256 -35.60 16.25 -32.27
C ASP A 256 -34.42 16.43 -31.29
N GLN A 257 -34.68 16.49 -29.98
CA GLN A 257 -33.61 16.55 -28.97
C GLN A 257 -32.66 15.35 -29.07
N VAL A 258 -33.21 14.13 -29.22
CA VAL A 258 -32.41 12.91 -29.39
C VAL A 258 -31.61 12.98 -30.70
N SER A 259 -32.20 13.48 -31.77
CA SER A 259 -31.50 13.67 -33.05
C SER A 259 -30.31 14.62 -32.91
N PHE A 260 -30.48 15.77 -32.28
CA PHE A 260 -29.38 16.70 -32.02
C PHE A 260 -28.25 16.07 -31.17
N PHE A 261 -28.61 15.34 -30.13
CA PHE A 261 -27.57 14.68 -29.30
C PHE A 261 -26.81 13.60 -30.07
N LYS A 262 -27.48 12.85 -30.96
CA LYS A 262 -26.83 11.87 -31.85
C LYS A 262 -25.93 12.55 -32.87
N ASP A 263 -26.36 13.63 -33.49
CA ASP A 263 -25.55 14.38 -34.42
C ASP A 263 -24.30 14.95 -33.77
N ILE A 264 -24.43 15.50 -32.54
CA ILE A 264 -23.33 16.10 -31.81
C ILE A 264 -22.38 15.03 -31.26
N ALA A 265 -22.87 14.06 -30.51
CA ALA A 265 -22.02 13.11 -29.78
C ALA A 265 -21.77 11.79 -30.55
N GLY A 266 -22.61 11.45 -31.53
CA GLY A 266 -22.64 10.15 -32.19
C GLY A 266 -23.50 9.12 -31.47
N GLU A 267 -23.84 8.04 -32.13
CA GLU A 267 -24.73 6.98 -31.62
C GLU A 267 -24.21 6.35 -30.30
N GLU A 268 -22.90 6.25 -30.12
CA GLU A 268 -22.30 5.59 -28.96
C GLU A 268 -22.26 6.49 -27.71
N ALA A 269 -22.29 7.81 -27.89
CA ALA A 269 -22.08 8.76 -26.81
C ALA A 269 -23.27 9.69 -26.52
N PHE A 270 -24.33 9.65 -27.33
CA PHE A 270 -25.44 10.61 -27.20
C PHE A 270 -26.15 10.51 -25.84
N VAL A 271 -26.29 9.32 -25.28
CA VAL A 271 -26.90 9.13 -23.96
C VAL A 271 -26.07 9.81 -22.87
N GLY A 272 -24.74 9.68 -22.95
CA GLY A 272 -23.83 10.35 -22.03
C GLY A 272 -23.90 11.88 -22.17
N LEU A 273 -23.89 12.41 -23.38
CA LEU A 273 -24.05 13.85 -23.63
C LEU A 273 -25.40 14.35 -23.12
N GLN A 274 -26.49 13.65 -23.41
CA GLN A 274 -27.83 13.99 -22.92
C GLN A 274 -27.90 14.05 -21.40
N THR A 275 -27.28 13.06 -20.73
CA THR A 275 -27.17 13.01 -19.26
C THR A 275 -26.43 14.23 -18.72
N LEU A 276 -25.28 14.58 -19.28
CA LEU A 276 -24.49 15.72 -18.85
C LEU A 276 -25.22 17.05 -19.11
N VAL A 277 -25.90 17.18 -20.25
CA VAL A 277 -26.72 18.35 -20.57
C VAL A 277 -27.88 18.50 -19.60
N ALA A 278 -28.57 17.42 -19.25
CA ALA A 278 -29.63 17.44 -18.24
C ALA A 278 -29.12 17.82 -16.85
N ALA A 279 -27.97 17.28 -16.43
CA ALA A 279 -27.33 17.61 -15.17
C ALA A 279 -26.87 19.08 -15.09
N ALA A 280 -26.39 19.63 -16.23
CA ALA A 280 -26.05 21.06 -16.31
C ALA A 280 -27.30 21.93 -16.26
N GLY A 281 -28.40 21.51 -16.92
CA GLY A 281 -29.68 22.19 -16.94
C GLY A 281 -30.38 22.24 -15.58
N SER A 282 -30.28 21.17 -14.77
CA SER A 282 -30.79 21.12 -13.41
C SER A 282 -29.91 21.86 -12.39
N GLY A 283 -28.68 22.19 -12.75
CA GLY A 283 -27.69 22.81 -11.87
C GLY A 283 -26.95 21.81 -10.96
N GLU A 284 -27.23 20.50 -11.08
CA GLU A 284 -26.56 19.46 -10.27
C GLU A 284 -25.08 19.33 -10.62
N LEU A 285 -24.72 19.44 -11.90
CA LEU A 285 -23.32 19.39 -12.33
C LEU A 285 -22.50 20.52 -11.67
N GLN A 286 -22.99 21.76 -11.75
CA GLN A 286 -22.33 22.94 -11.18
C GLN A 286 -22.25 22.87 -9.66
N LYS A 287 -23.30 22.31 -9.02
CA LYS A 287 -23.32 22.09 -7.57
C LYS A 287 -22.24 21.09 -7.17
N LEU A 288 -22.20 19.92 -7.84
CA LEU A 288 -21.20 18.89 -7.54
C LEU A 288 -19.78 19.41 -7.81
N THR A 289 -19.53 20.08 -8.94
CA THR A 289 -18.21 20.67 -9.25
C THR A 289 -17.74 21.57 -8.11
N ARG A 290 -18.59 22.46 -7.61
CA ARG A 290 -18.25 23.33 -6.46
C ARG A 290 -17.98 22.57 -5.18
N GLU A 291 -18.75 21.51 -4.92
CA GLU A 291 -18.53 20.64 -3.76
C GLU A 291 -17.17 19.91 -3.86
N LEU A 292 -16.79 19.43 -5.05
CA LEU A 292 -15.50 18.81 -5.27
C LEU A 292 -14.34 19.80 -5.17
N GLN A 293 -14.51 21.05 -5.65
CA GLN A 293 -13.53 22.13 -5.49
C GLN A 293 -13.28 22.50 -4.02
N GLY A 294 -14.31 22.36 -3.19
CA GLY A 294 -14.24 22.61 -1.75
C GLY A 294 -13.83 21.39 -0.90
N ALA A 295 -13.55 20.25 -1.50
CA ALA A 295 -13.42 18.95 -0.81
C ALA A 295 -12.06 18.72 -0.11
N ARG A 296 -11.31 19.78 0.20
CA ARG A 296 -9.99 19.66 0.82
C ARG A 296 -10.04 18.86 2.14
N GLY A 297 -9.18 17.84 2.28
CA GLY A 297 -9.10 16.96 3.44
C GLY A 297 -10.17 15.88 3.48
N GLU A 298 -10.94 15.69 2.41
CA GLU A 298 -12.04 14.72 2.37
C GLU A 298 -11.54 13.28 2.42
N ALA A 299 -10.44 12.96 1.72
CA ALA A 299 -9.86 11.63 1.73
C ALA A 299 -9.36 11.24 3.13
N ASP A 300 -8.67 12.14 3.81
CA ASP A 300 -8.20 11.92 5.19
C ASP A 300 -9.39 11.76 6.16
N ARG A 301 -10.43 12.60 6.02
CA ARG A 301 -11.63 12.52 6.86
C ARG A 301 -12.37 11.20 6.67
N VAL A 302 -12.59 10.78 5.43
CA VAL A 302 -13.28 9.51 5.12
C VAL A 302 -12.42 8.33 5.57
N ALA A 303 -11.11 8.35 5.31
CA ALA A 303 -10.17 7.34 5.78
C ALA A 303 -10.23 7.16 7.30
N LYS A 304 -10.25 8.25 8.07
CA LYS A 304 -10.41 8.21 9.53
C LYS A 304 -11.73 7.58 9.98
N VAL A 305 -12.83 7.95 9.32
CA VAL A 305 -14.13 7.34 9.62
C VAL A 305 -14.17 5.85 9.30
N MET A 306 -13.56 5.45 8.16
CA MET A 306 -13.43 4.04 7.79
C MET A 306 -12.53 3.25 8.76
N ALA A 307 -11.57 3.93 9.39
CA ALA A 307 -10.65 3.37 10.37
C ALA A 307 -11.21 3.30 11.80
N ASP A 308 -12.27 4.05 12.11
CA ASP A 308 -12.84 4.19 13.47
C ASP A 308 -13.73 2.98 13.81
N ASN A 309 -13.12 1.83 14.00
CA ASN A 309 -13.75 0.59 14.41
C ASN A 309 -12.72 -0.40 14.96
N LEU A 310 -13.18 -1.51 15.56
CA LEU A 310 -12.29 -2.52 16.17
C LEU A 310 -11.27 -3.12 15.18
N ASP A 311 -11.66 -3.34 13.91
CA ASP A 311 -10.73 -3.84 12.88
C ASP A 311 -9.60 -2.82 12.62
N GLY A 312 -9.96 -1.54 12.55
CA GLY A 312 -8.99 -0.44 12.45
C GLY A 312 -8.04 -0.37 13.65
N ASP A 313 -8.57 -0.50 14.88
CA ASP A 313 -7.75 -0.52 16.09
C ASP A 313 -6.77 -1.70 16.10
N LEU A 314 -7.24 -2.88 15.68
CA LEU A 314 -6.40 -4.08 15.58
C LEU A 314 -5.31 -3.92 14.50
N LYS A 315 -5.64 -3.34 13.36
CA LYS A 315 -4.68 -3.02 12.29
C LYS A 315 -3.64 -2.00 12.75
N ASN A 316 -4.07 -0.95 13.44
CA ASN A 316 -3.16 0.03 14.03
C ASN A 316 -2.21 -0.60 15.07
N LEU A 317 -2.71 -1.52 15.90
CA LEU A 317 -1.90 -2.25 16.86
C LEU A 317 -0.86 -3.15 16.15
N ASP A 318 -1.28 -3.88 15.11
CA ASP A 318 -0.40 -4.75 14.33
C ASP A 318 0.68 -3.93 13.61
N SER A 319 0.32 -2.82 13.00
CA SER A 319 1.23 -1.88 12.34
C SER A 319 2.25 -1.28 13.31
N ALA A 320 1.82 -0.86 14.50
CA ALA A 320 2.72 -0.38 15.55
C ALA A 320 3.67 -1.47 16.04
N TRP A 321 3.14 -2.71 16.17
CA TRP A 321 3.93 -3.87 16.53
C TRP A 321 4.94 -4.25 15.44
N GLU A 322 4.55 -4.19 14.16
CA GLU A 322 5.46 -4.37 13.04
C GLU A 322 6.59 -3.35 13.06
N GLY A 323 6.28 -2.07 13.21
CA GLY A 323 7.26 -1.00 13.30
C GLY A 323 8.27 -1.19 14.43
N LEU A 324 7.80 -1.63 15.61
CA LEU A 324 8.68 -1.97 16.74
C LEU A 324 9.62 -3.14 16.40
N ARG A 325 9.09 -4.20 15.77
CA ARG A 325 9.88 -5.38 15.36
C ARG A 325 10.94 -5.02 14.32
N ILE A 326 10.60 -4.16 13.35
CA ILE A 326 11.57 -3.67 12.36
C ILE A 326 12.69 -2.88 13.06
N ARG A 327 12.37 -1.95 13.95
CA ARG A 327 13.37 -1.16 14.67
C ARG A 327 14.29 -2.02 15.56
N ILE A 328 13.76 -3.03 16.24
CA ILE A 328 14.55 -3.99 17.00
C ILE A 328 15.46 -4.79 16.06
N SER A 329 14.95 -5.21 14.92
CA SER A 329 15.69 -6.01 13.93
C SER A 329 16.84 -5.24 13.31
N ASP A 330 16.70 -3.92 13.12
CA ASP A 330 17.78 -3.06 12.62
C ASP A 330 19.04 -3.11 13.48
N LEU A 331 18.89 -3.32 14.79
CA LEU A 331 20.02 -3.43 15.72
C LEU A 331 20.85 -4.70 15.49
N VAL A 332 20.25 -5.73 14.89
CA VAL A 332 20.86 -7.05 14.69
C VAL A 332 21.07 -7.41 13.21
N ASP A 333 20.59 -6.59 12.26
CA ASP A 333 20.65 -6.87 10.82
C ASP A 333 22.10 -7.09 10.34
N GLY A 334 23.03 -6.21 10.70
CA GLY A 334 24.44 -6.32 10.31
C GLY A 334 25.09 -7.63 10.76
N PRO A 335 25.06 -8.00 12.04
CA PRO A 335 25.56 -9.28 12.52
C PRO A 335 24.87 -10.48 11.88
N LEU A 336 23.54 -10.46 11.73
CA LEU A 336 22.78 -11.57 11.11
C LEU A 336 23.14 -11.77 9.65
N ARG A 337 23.25 -10.71 8.87
CA ARG A 337 23.68 -10.79 7.47
C ARG A 337 25.10 -11.33 7.33
N SER A 338 26.00 -10.88 8.19
CA SER A 338 27.39 -11.36 8.19
C SER A 338 27.47 -12.85 8.48
N VAL A 339 26.72 -13.34 9.47
CA VAL A 339 26.66 -14.78 9.79
C VAL A 339 26.01 -15.56 8.64
N THR A 340 24.91 -15.08 8.09
CA THR A 340 24.24 -15.75 6.95
C THR A 340 25.16 -15.84 5.74
N GLN A 341 25.81 -14.75 5.35
CA GLN A 341 26.76 -14.72 4.26
C GLN A 341 28.00 -15.61 4.51
N TRP A 342 28.47 -15.68 5.74
CA TRP A 342 29.53 -16.58 6.11
C TRP A 342 29.10 -18.05 5.97
N LEU A 343 27.93 -18.41 6.49
CA LEU A 343 27.35 -19.76 6.35
C LEU A 343 27.17 -20.13 4.87
N THR A 344 26.66 -19.23 4.04
CA THR A 344 26.52 -19.46 2.59
C THR A 344 27.86 -19.78 1.97
N ARG A 345 28.88 -18.97 2.24
CA ARG A 345 30.25 -19.24 1.73
C ARG A 345 30.85 -20.56 2.21
N VAL A 346 30.56 -20.95 3.45
CA VAL A 346 30.98 -22.25 3.98
C VAL A 346 30.26 -23.38 3.24
N LEU A 347 28.96 -23.28 3.05
CA LEU A 347 28.15 -24.26 2.32
C LEU A 347 28.60 -24.37 0.85
N GLU A 348 28.87 -23.26 0.18
CA GLU A 348 29.41 -23.25 -1.18
C GLU A 348 30.77 -23.99 -1.26
N LYS A 349 31.66 -23.75 -0.28
CA LYS A 349 32.95 -24.47 -0.21
C LYS A 349 32.77 -25.95 0.08
N ILE A 350 31.83 -26.31 0.97
CA ILE A 350 31.52 -27.74 1.23
C ILE A 350 30.94 -28.39 -0.04
N THR A 351 30.06 -27.70 -0.75
CA THR A 351 29.45 -28.19 -1.98
C THR A 351 30.51 -28.39 -3.08
N SER A 352 31.41 -27.43 -3.24
CA SER A 352 32.51 -27.55 -4.21
C SER A 352 33.50 -28.68 -3.86
N LEU A 353 33.81 -28.86 -2.57
CA LEU A 353 34.59 -29.98 -2.09
C LEU A 353 33.90 -31.34 -2.32
N ALA A 354 32.58 -31.37 -2.07
CA ALA A 354 31.74 -32.56 -2.30
C ALA A 354 31.73 -32.97 -3.78
N GLN A 355 31.66 -32.00 -4.67
CA GLN A 355 31.71 -32.26 -6.12
C GLN A 355 33.07 -32.68 -6.60
N ALA A 356 34.16 -32.11 -6.02
CA ALA A 356 35.55 -32.43 -6.40
C ALA A 356 36.00 -33.82 -5.90
N HIS A 357 35.47 -34.27 -4.75
CA HIS A 357 35.87 -35.51 -4.07
C HIS A 357 34.70 -36.35 -3.58
N PRO A 358 33.89 -36.96 -4.46
CA PRO A 358 32.64 -37.64 -4.08
C PRO A 358 32.85 -38.82 -3.14
N VAL A 359 33.95 -39.56 -3.23
CA VAL A 359 34.26 -40.73 -2.36
C VAL A 359 34.60 -40.25 -0.93
N LEU A 360 35.42 -39.18 -0.81
CA LEU A 360 35.80 -38.58 0.47
C LEU A 360 34.58 -37.98 1.18
N THR A 361 33.70 -37.32 0.43
CA THR A 361 32.48 -36.72 0.91
C THR A 361 31.51 -37.76 1.48
N ARG A 362 31.37 -38.89 0.83
CA ARG A 362 30.56 -40.03 1.31
C ARG A 362 31.09 -40.57 2.64
N GLN A 363 32.40 -40.68 2.78
CA GLN A 363 33.04 -41.12 4.04
C GLN A 363 32.92 -40.07 5.16
N LEU A 364 33.08 -38.78 4.84
CA LEU A 364 32.90 -37.69 5.80
C LEU A 364 31.43 -37.48 6.23
N LEU A 365 30.47 -37.68 5.33
CA LEU A 365 29.02 -37.66 5.66
C LEU A 365 28.65 -38.76 6.60
N ILE A 366 29.22 -39.95 6.43
CA ILE A 366 28.96 -41.10 7.32
C ILE A 366 29.62 -40.88 8.70
N ALA A 367 30.83 -40.27 8.73
CA ALA A 367 31.59 -40.07 9.96
C ALA A 367 31.29 -38.75 10.69
N GLY A 368 30.91 -37.69 9.96
CA GLY A 368 30.84 -36.30 10.48
C GLY A 368 29.47 -35.62 10.40
N GLY A 369 28.48 -36.23 9.76
CA GLY A 369 27.17 -35.60 9.53
C GLY A 369 26.41 -35.21 10.81
N ALA A 370 26.67 -35.89 11.91
CA ALA A 370 26.07 -35.57 13.19
C ALA A 370 26.79 -34.40 13.91
N LEU A 371 28.09 -34.22 13.70
CA LEU A 371 28.89 -33.21 14.44
C LEU A 371 28.79 -31.80 13.83
N LEU A 372 28.76 -31.69 12.48
CA LEU A 372 28.69 -30.40 11.79
C LEU A 372 27.32 -29.73 11.90
N ALA A 373 26.25 -30.51 11.90
CA ALA A 373 24.90 -29.98 12.14
C ALA A 373 24.74 -29.42 13.57
N MET A 374 25.38 -30.03 14.57
CA MET A 374 25.32 -29.55 15.95
C MET A 374 26.11 -28.25 16.18
N THR A 375 27.29 -28.12 15.59
CA THR A 375 28.12 -26.94 15.87
C THR A 375 27.70 -25.70 15.13
N ALA A 376 27.18 -25.81 13.91
CA ALA A 376 26.72 -24.68 13.11
C ALA A 376 25.41 -24.05 13.63
N THR A 377 24.50 -24.86 14.15
CA THR A 377 23.23 -24.38 14.71
C THR A 377 23.36 -23.80 16.11
N ILE A 378 24.17 -24.39 16.98
CA ILE A 378 24.33 -23.94 18.37
C ILE A 378 25.18 -22.66 18.46
N GLY A 379 26.21 -22.53 17.64
CA GLY A 379 27.11 -21.36 17.66
C GLY A 379 26.45 -20.09 17.15
N SER A 380 25.63 -20.17 16.10
CA SER A 380 24.94 -19.01 15.55
C SER A 380 23.76 -18.54 16.39
N LEU A 381 23.02 -19.48 17.01
CA LEU A 381 21.89 -19.12 17.88
C LEU A 381 22.35 -18.52 19.21
N SER A 382 23.42 -19.04 19.82
CA SER A 382 23.97 -18.49 21.06
C SER A 382 24.54 -17.08 20.87
N LEU A 383 25.09 -16.75 19.70
CA LEU A 383 25.55 -15.40 19.37
C LEU A 383 24.37 -14.42 19.22
N VAL A 384 23.30 -14.81 18.52
CA VAL A 384 22.07 -13.99 18.37
C VAL A 384 21.40 -13.79 19.74
N ILE A 385 21.27 -14.83 20.51
CA ILE A 385 20.67 -14.75 21.85
C ILE A 385 21.57 -13.93 22.81
N GLY A 386 22.88 -14.07 22.71
CA GLY A 386 23.82 -13.30 23.55
C GLY A 386 23.79 -11.80 23.22
N VAL A 387 23.71 -11.43 21.95
CA VAL A 387 23.58 -10.03 21.53
C VAL A 387 22.20 -9.46 21.91
N LEU A 388 21.12 -10.23 21.77
CA LEU A 388 19.77 -9.85 22.21
C LEU A 388 19.72 -9.67 23.75
N TYR A 389 20.28 -10.60 24.51
CA TYR A 389 20.32 -10.50 25.97
C TYR A 389 21.15 -9.29 26.46
N GLY A 390 22.27 -9.00 25.81
CA GLY A 390 23.11 -7.83 26.15
C GLY A 390 22.39 -6.51 25.88
N LYS A 391 21.62 -6.43 24.78
CA LYS A 391 20.83 -5.23 24.40
C LYS A 391 19.50 -5.13 25.16
N LEU A 392 18.85 -6.24 25.48
CA LEU A 392 17.69 -6.28 26.39
C LEU A 392 18.05 -5.85 27.82
N ALA A 393 19.26 -6.17 28.31
CA ALA A 393 19.76 -5.68 29.57
C ALA A 393 19.94 -4.16 29.57
N THR A 394 20.42 -3.57 28.46
CA THR A 394 20.50 -2.11 28.29
C THR A 394 19.12 -1.45 28.14
N LEU A 395 18.17 -2.10 27.47
CA LEU A 395 16.78 -1.64 27.40
C LEU A 395 16.10 -1.71 28.79
N ARG A 396 16.34 -2.76 29.55
CA ARG A 396 15.84 -2.89 30.93
C ARG A 396 16.40 -1.79 31.84
N LEU A 397 17.67 -1.42 31.66
CA LEU A 397 18.29 -0.28 32.35
C LEU A 397 17.66 1.05 31.92
N GLY A 398 17.37 1.22 30.60
CA GLY A 398 16.67 2.39 30.04
C GLY A 398 15.23 2.48 30.54
N PHE A 399 14.53 1.35 30.64
CA PHE A 399 13.17 1.27 31.19
C PHE A 399 13.15 1.55 32.70
N ASP A 400 14.11 1.06 33.47
CA ASP A 400 14.26 1.36 34.91
C ASP A 400 14.55 2.86 35.16
N ILE A 401 15.29 3.50 34.26
CA ILE A 401 15.55 4.95 34.33
C ILE A 401 14.27 5.73 33.95
N LEU A 402 13.52 5.29 32.92
CA LEU A 402 12.26 5.91 32.49
C LEU A 402 11.15 5.75 33.54
N THR A 403 11.05 4.59 34.19
CA THR A 403 10.05 4.32 35.23
C THR A 403 10.32 5.05 36.52
N ARG A 404 11.57 5.39 36.79
CA ARG A 404 11.95 6.23 37.95
C ARG A 404 11.65 7.72 37.72
N SER A 405 11.58 8.16 36.48
CA SER A 405 11.30 9.57 36.12
C SER A 405 9.83 9.87 35.83
N MET A 406 8.99 8.86 35.66
CA MET A 406 7.55 9.03 35.39
C MET A 406 6.72 8.19 36.37
N ASN A 407 5.83 8.83 37.12
CA ASN A 407 4.86 8.23 38.05
C ASN A 407 3.81 7.31 37.39
N VAL A 408 4.21 6.40 36.49
CA VAL A 408 3.32 5.49 35.71
C VAL A 408 3.18 4.11 36.41
N VAL A 409 3.50 3.99 37.68
CA VAL A 409 3.56 2.72 38.44
C VAL A 409 2.21 2.02 38.64
N ARG A 410 1.08 2.57 38.21
CA ARG A 410 -0.24 1.93 38.46
C ARG A 410 -0.77 0.99 37.36
N VAL A 411 -0.19 0.98 36.17
CA VAL A 411 -0.72 0.19 35.03
C VAL A 411 0.12 -1.06 34.71
N LEU A 412 1.39 -1.08 35.07
CA LEU A 412 2.28 -2.21 34.76
C LEU A 412 1.91 -3.56 35.45
N PRO A 413 1.37 -3.64 36.70
CA PRO A 413 1.00 -4.93 37.28
C PRO A 413 -0.14 -5.64 36.54
N ALA A 414 -1.06 -4.88 35.93
CA ALA A 414 -2.18 -5.45 35.16
C ALA A 414 -1.71 -6.05 33.82
N LEU A 415 -0.77 -5.40 33.15
CA LEU A 415 -0.18 -5.90 31.91
C LEU A 415 0.72 -7.12 32.14
N TRP A 416 1.45 -7.15 33.28
CA TRP A 416 2.28 -8.30 33.64
C TRP A 416 1.45 -9.52 34.02
N GLY A 417 0.29 -9.34 34.64
CA GLY A 417 -0.68 -10.40 34.91
C GLY A 417 -1.28 -11.03 33.66
N MET A 418 -1.48 -10.23 32.60
CA MET A 418 -1.96 -10.74 31.30
C MET A 418 -0.89 -11.55 30.56
N VAL A 419 0.36 -11.13 30.61
CA VAL A 419 1.47 -11.86 29.96
C VAL A 419 1.78 -13.17 30.69
N THR A 420 1.78 -13.19 32.02
CA THR A 420 2.01 -14.42 32.79
C THR A 420 0.82 -15.39 32.72
N GLY A 421 -0.42 -14.89 32.64
CA GLY A 421 -1.62 -15.69 32.43
C GLY A 421 -1.64 -16.42 31.06
N SER A 422 -1.19 -15.76 30.03
CA SER A 422 -1.10 -16.36 28.69
C SER A 422 0.02 -17.40 28.56
N VAL A 423 1.11 -17.25 29.31
CA VAL A 423 2.21 -18.23 29.35
C VAL A 423 1.79 -19.49 30.11
N SER A 424 1.01 -19.36 31.18
CA SER A 424 0.50 -20.53 31.93
C SER A 424 -0.56 -21.34 31.15
N LEU A 425 -1.38 -20.68 30.33
CA LEU A 425 -2.34 -21.33 29.44
C LEU A 425 -1.64 -22.09 28.30
N LEU A 426 -0.54 -21.57 27.77
CA LEU A 426 0.29 -22.25 26.78
C LEU A 426 1.01 -23.47 27.38
N GLY A 427 1.49 -23.36 28.62
CA GLY A 427 2.09 -24.49 29.34
C GLY A 427 1.10 -25.62 29.63
N GLY A 428 -0.16 -25.30 29.96
CA GLY A 428 -1.24 -26.25 30.15
C GLY A 428 -1.68 -26.96 28.87
N ALA A 429 -1.75 -26.24 27.77
CA ALA A 429 -2.13 -26.81 26.46
C ALA A 429 -1.05 -27.75 25.89
N ILE A 430 0.23 -27.46 26.15
CA ILE A 430 1.34 -28.35 25.76
C ILE A 430 1.38 -29.61 26.63
N GLY A 431 1.08 -29.50 27.93
CA GLY A 431 0.99 -30.65 28.84
C GLY A 431 -0.13 -31.62 28.48
N ALA A 432 -1.26 -31.12 27.97
CA ALA A 432 -2.40 -31.95 27.55
C ALA A 432 -2.18 -32.72 26.23
N LEU A 433 -1.24 -32.28 25.39
CA LEU A 433 -0.88 -32.91 24.11
C LEU A 433 0.12 -34.07 24.25
N PHE A 434 0.73 -34.22 25.43
CA PHE A 434 1.74 -35.26 25.70
C PHE A 434 1.43 -36.14 26.91
N SER A 435 0.16 -36.21 27.32
CA SER A 435 -0.29 -37.23 28.29
C SER A 435 -0.66 -38.50 27.54
N PRO A 436 -0.21 -39.70 28.05
CA PRO A 436 -0.40 -40.99 27.37
C PRO A 436 -1.87 -41.43 27.33
#